data_cc8c42bbf048352fd23e05684ef81014
#
_entry.id   cc8c42bbf048352fd23e05684ef81014
#
_cell.length_a   1.000
_cell.length_b   1.000
_cell.length_c   1.000
_cell.angle_alpha   90.00
_cell.angle_beta   90.00
_cell.angle_gamma   90.00
#
_symmetry.space_group_name_H-M   'P 1'
#
loop_
_entity.id
_entity.type
_entity.pdbx_description
1 polymer ?
#
loop_
_entity_poly.entity_id
_entity_poly.type
_entity_poly.pdbx_seq_one_letter_code
_entity_poly.pdbx_strand_id
1 'polypeptide(L)'
;ERCVLDVFIQRAAQCPTDTAITMLMTGEVDEKPRRVSYSELLCLIRRAANMFSDLGGPAPGVAYMLPSLVETHVTLWGAETAGYAVPINFLLQPDSIVELLKASDVKILVALGPHPKLDIWQKALRLRDMLPELTLVRVSPPEQPVEDGVVDFGAGLKAQPDDYLVFGDSRGDDDVA
;
A
#
# COMPACT_ATOMS: atom_id res chain seq x y z
N GLU A 1 -1.48 9.72 -23.32
CA GLU A 1 -1.89 9.87 -21.93
C GLU A 1 -0.77 9.33 -21.06
N ARG A 2 -0.49 10.00 -19.95
CA ARG A 2 0.52 9.57 -18.97
C ARG A 2 -0.18 9.24 -17.68
N CYS A 3 0.14 8.10 -17.09
CA CYS A 3 -0.29 7.77 -15.75
C CYS A 3 0.88 7.89 -14.76
N VAL A 4 0.59 7.82 -13.47
CA VAL A 4 1.59 7.88 -12.41
C VAL A 4 2.70 6.83 -12.60
N LEU A 5 2.33 5.61 -13.00
CA LEU A 5 3.31 4.55 -13.25
C LEU A 5 4.32 4.91 -14.34
N ASP A 6 3.90 5.62 -15.41
CA ASP A 6 4.80 6.03 -16.50
C ASP A 6 5.94 6.92 -16.01
N VAL A 7 5.68 7.76 -15.02
CA VAL A 7 6.71 8.60 -14.39
C VAL A 7 7.78 7.74 -13.71
N PHE A 8 7.35 6.70 -12.98
CA PHE A 8 8.28 5.77 -12.34
C PHE A 8 9.03 4.90 -13.34
N ILE A 9 8.37 4.43 -14.41
CA ILE A 9 9.02 3.70 -15.51
C ILE A 9 10.11 4.55 -16.14
N GLN A 10 9.77 5.79 -16.52
CA GLN A 10 10.73 6.72 -17.12
C GLN A 10 11.90 7.00 -16.17
N ARG A 11 11.63 7.23 -14.90
CA ARG A 11 12.67 7.54 -13.92
C ARG A 11 13.57 6.34 -13.63
N ALA A 12 13.01 5.14 -13.47
CA ALA A 12 13.78 3.93 -13.30
C ALA A 12 14.65 3.59 -14.52
N ALA A 13 14.20 3.91 -15.74
CA ALA A 13 15.00 3.74 -16.95
C ALA A 13 16.18 4.73 -17.03
N GLN A 14 16.00 5.98 -16.56
CA GLN A 14 17.04 7.01 -16.60
C GLN A 14 18.10 6.85 -15.50
N CYS A 15 17.69 6.50 -14.30
CA CYS A 15 18.55 6.41 -13.11
C CYS A 15 18.12 5.27 -12.17
N PRO A 16 18.28 4.00 -12.61
CA PRO A 16 17.76 2.83 -11.90
C PRO A 16 18.32 2.66 -10.49
N THR A 17 19.58 3.04 -10.27
CA THR A 17 20.30 2.87 -9.00
C THR A 17 20.23 4.08 -8.07
N ASP A 18 19.70 5.21 -8.55
CA ASP A 18 19.55 6.40 -7.72
C ASP A 18 18.53 6.15 -6.61
N THR A 19 18.77 6.73 -5.45
CA THR A 19 17.88 6.58 -4.31
C THR A 19 16.56 7.33 -4.53
N ALA A 20 15.46 6.61 -4.55
CA ALA A 20 14.11 7.16 -4.61
C ALA A 20 13.55 7.47 -3.20
N ILE A 21 13.79 6.58 -2.23
CA ILE A 21 13.34 6.74 -0.85
C ILE A 21 14.50 6.51 0.10
N THR A 22 14.66 7.40 1.08
CA THR A 22 15.53 7.20 2.24
C THR A 22 14.67 7.19 3.50
N MET A 23 14.68 6.10 4.24
CA MET A 23 13.88 5.93 5.45
C MET A 23 14.78 5.79 6.68
N LEU A 24 14.47 6.60 7.68
CA LEU A 24 15.00 6.50 9.04
C LEU A 24 13.87 6.02 9.96
N MET A 25 14.14 5.00 10.77
CA MET A 25 13.14 4.42 11.67
C MET A 25 13.15 5.07 13.06
N THR A 26 14.31 5.43 13.55
CA THR A 26 14.49 6.01 14.89
C THR A 26 14.90 7.48 14.86
N GLY A 27 15.57 7.92 13.78
CA GLY A 27 16.15 9.26 13.66
C GLY A 27 17.40 9.45 14.54
N GLU A 28 17.99 8.38 15.04
CA GLU A 28 19.25 8.45 15.79
C GLU A 28 20.43 8.75 14.87
N VAL A 29 21.48 9.41 15.42
CA VAL A 29 22.63 9.89 14.64
C VAL A 29 23.37 8.76 13.92
N ASP A 30 23.44 7.58 14.54
CA ASP A 30 24.17 6.42 14.02
C ASP A 30 23.26 5.45 13.24
N GLU A 31 22.01 5.82 13.01
CA GLU A 31 21.07 4.96 12.29
C GLU A 31 21.49 4.81 10.83
N LYS A 32 21.56 3.56 10.37
CA LYS A 32 21.75 3.27 8.94
C LYS A 32 20.43 3.41 8.20
N PRO A 33 20.31 4.38 7.29
CA PRO A 33 19.05 4.55 6.55
C PRO A 33 18.77 3.35 5.65
N ARG A 34 17.51 2.91 5.61
CA ARG A 34 17.01 2.05 4.55
C ARG A 34 16.86 2.90 3.28
N ARG A 35 17.49 2.48 2.21
CA ARG A 35 17.38 3.14 0.90
C ARG A 35 16.70 2.21 -0.08
N VAL A 36 15.83 2.78 -0.91
CA VAL A 36 15.15 2.10 -2.00
C VAL A 36 15.49 2.86 -3.27
N SER A 37 16.02 2.17 -4.28
CA SER A 37 16.33 2.75 -5.58
C SER A 37 15.05 2.93 -6.42
N TYR A 38 15.14 3.71 -7.52
CA TYR A 38 14.00 3.85 -8.45
C TYR A 38 13.62 2.53 -9.11
N SER A 39 14.58 1.67 -9.43
CA SER A 39 14.32 0.34 -9.98
C SER A 39 13.58 -0.55 -8.98
N GLU A 40 14.04 -0.60 -7.73
CA GLU A 40 13.37 -1.35 -6.66
C GLU A 40 11.97 -0.83 -6.36
N LEU A 41 11.80 0.51 -6.33
CA LEU A 41 10.49 1.12 -6.09
C LEU A 41 9.50 0.77 -7.20
N LEU A 42 9.92 0.82 -8.47
CA LEU A 42 9.08 0.42 -9.60
C LEU A 42 8.62 -1.04 -9.51
N CYS A 43 9.53 -1.96 -9.16
CA CYS A 43 9.19 -3.36 -8.92
C CYS A 43 8.16 -3.51 -7.80
N LEU A 44 8.35 -2.79 -6.68
CA LEU A 44 7.41 -2.83 -5.55
C LEU A 44 6.05 -2.25 -5.90
N ILE A 45 5.99 -1.16 -6.68
CA ILE A 45 4.73 -0.55 -7.16
C ILE A 45 3.95 -1.54 -8.02
N ARG A 46 4.61 -2.19 -8.99
CA ARG A 46 3.96 -3.20 -9.86
C ARG A 46 3.42 -4.38 -9.06
N ARG A 47 4.21 -4.92 -8.13
CA ARG A 47 3.76 -5.99 -7.23
C ARG A 47 2.57 -5.57 -6.39
N ALA A 48 2.57 -4.37 -5.85
CA ALA A 48 1.45 -3.86 -5.06
C ALA A 48 0.19 -3.68 -5.93
N ALA A 49 0.33 -3.11 -7.12
CA ALA A 49 -0.77 -2.96 -8.05
C ALA A 49 -1.38 -4.31 -8.45
N ASN A 50 -0.55 -5.30 -8.78
CA ASN A 50 -0.99 -6.66 -9.09
C ASN A 50 -1.71 -7.30 -7.90
N MET A 51 -1.16 -7.19 -6.69
CA MET A 51 -1.79 -7.69 -5.47
C MET A 51 -3.16 -7.02 -5.21
N PHE A 52 -3.26 -5.71 -5.36
CA PHE A 52 -4.52 -5.01 -5.13
C PHE A 52 -5.58 -5.36 -6.19
N SER A 53 -5.18 -5.51 -7.45
CA SER A 53 -6.09 -5.98 -8.50
C SER A 53 -6.58 -7.42 -8.25
N ASP A 54 -5.71 -8.31 -7.76
CA ASP A 54 -6.07 -9.69 -7.41
C ASP A 54 -7.05 -9.74 -6.22
N LEU A 55 -6.85 -8.92 -5.19
CA LEU A 55 -7.67 -8.87 -3.99
C LEU A 55 -9.01 -8.15 -4.15
N GLY A 56 -9.04 -7.08 -4.93
CA GLY A 56 -10.19 -6.18 -5.02
C GLY A 56 -10.89 -6.16 -6.38
N GLY A 57 -10.38 -6.91 -7.36
CA GLY A 57 -10.92 -6.93 -8.73
C GLY A 57 -10.52 -5.68 -9.55
N PRO A 58 -11.30 -5.37 -10.61
CA PRO A 58 -11.00 -4.22 -11.47
C PRO A 58 -11.10 -2.89 -10.73
N ALA A 59 -10.10 -2.06 -10.87
CA ALA A 59 -10.03 -0.69 -10.33
C ALA A 59 -10.40 -0.58 -8.83
N PRO A 60 -9.75 -1.33 -7.93
CA PRO A 60 -10.14 -1.38 -6.52
C PRO A 60 -9.84 -0.08 -5.78
N GLY A 61 -10.72 0.31 -4.87
CA GLY A 61 -10.43 1.30 -3.85
C GLY A 61 -9.55 0.71 -2.75
N VAL A 62 -8.39 1.29 -2.53
CA VAL A 62 -7.42 0.85 -1.52
C VAL A 62 -7.23 1.94 -0.48
N ALA A 63 -7.78 1.72 0.72
CA ALA A 63 -7.49 2.59 1.86
C ALA A 63 -6.21 2.16 2.57
N TYR A 64 -5.56 3.11 3.23
CA TYR A 64 -4.45 2.77 4.09
C TYR A 64 -4.39 3.61 5.37
N MET A 65 -4.02 2.94 6.47
CA MET A 65 -3.73 3.52 7.78
C MET A 65 -2.28 3.18 8.14
N LEU A 66 -1.35 3.92 7.55
CA LEU A 66 0.08 3.72 7.72
C LEU A 66 0.76 5.02 8.14
N PRO A 67 1.75 4.98 9.06
CA PRO A 67 2.66 6.09 9.26
C PRO A 67 3.58 6.25 8.04
N SER A 68 4.48 7.23 8.05
CA SER A 68 5.44 7.42 6.95
C SER A 68 6.45 6.27 6.90
N LEU A 69 6.22 5.30 6.01
CA LEU A 69 7.04 4.11 5.77
C LEU A 69 7.31 3.95 4.26
N VAL A 70 8.25 3.09 3.89
CA VAL A 70 8.42 2.68 2.48
C VAL A 70 7.13 2.04 1.96
N GLU A 71 6.51 1.20 2.77
CA GLU A 71 5.27 0.49 2.49
C GLU A 71 4.09 1.44 2.23
N THR A 72 4.10 2.64 2.82
CA THR A 72 3.09 3.69 2.57
C THR A 72 3.19 4.22 1.14
N HIS A 73 4.40 4.48 0.66
CA HIS A 73 4.63 4.92 -0.72
C HIS A 73 4.30 3.82 -1.72
N VAL A 74 4.68 2.57 -1.41
CA VAL A 74 4.36 1.41 -2.24
C VAL A 74 2.86 1.18 -2.32
N THR A 75 2.14 1.35 -1.20
CA THR A 75 0.68 1.24 -1.15
C THR A 75 0.02 2.35 -1.98
N LEU A 76 0.43 3.60 -1.77
CA LEU A 76 -0.11 4.75 -2.51
C LEU A 76 0.01 4.55 -4.02
N TRP A 77 1.23 4.37 -4.51
CA TRP A 77 1.48 4.29 -5.96
C TRP A 77 0.97 2.99 -6.57
N GLY A 78 0.98 1.88 -5.82
CA GLY A 78 0.37 0.62 -6.26
C GLY A 78 -1.15 0.71 -6.37
N ALA A 79 -1.80 1.40 -5.43
CA ALA A 79 -3.23 1.63 -5.46
C ALA A 79 -3.65 2.52 -6.64
N GLU A 80 -2.95 3.64 -6.87
CA GLU A 80 -3.20 4.54 -8.01
C GLU A 80 -2.93 3.85 -9.36
N THR A 81 -2.03 2.88 -9.39
CA THR A 81 -1.77 2.08 -10.60
C THR A 81 -2.90 1.09 -10.88
N ALA A 82 -3.47 0.45 -9.86
CA ALA A 82 -4.50 -0.58 -10.01
C ALA A 82 -5.93 0.00 -10.00
N GLY A 83 -6.15 1.09 -9.26
CA GLY A 83 -7.45 1.69 -9.03
C GLY A 83 -7.32 3.09 -8.48
N TYR A 84 -7.60 3.29 -7.20
CA TYR A 84 -7.45 4.57 -6.52
C TYR A 84 -7.03 4.40 -5.06
N ALA A 85 -6.34 5.39 -4.53
CA ALA A 85 -5.83 5.42 -3.17
C ALA A 85 -6.72 6.28 -2.24
N VAL A 86 -6.96 5.79 -1.02
CA VAL A 86 -7.74 6.50 0.00
C VAL A 86 -6.92 6.59 1.30
N PRO A 87 -6.10 7.65 1.49
CA PRO A 87 -5.36 7.84 2.72
C PRO A 87 -6.30 8.13 3.89
N ILE A 88 -6.26 7.32 4.93
CA ILE A 88 -7.09 7.47 6.13
C ILE A 88 -6.26 7.99 7.30
N ASN A 89 -6.72 9.07 7.91
CA ASN A 89 -6.15 9.53 9.16
C ASN A 89 -6.50 8.55 10.29
N PHE A 90 -5.53 7.75 10.71
CA PHE A 90 -5.70 6.73 11.75
C PHE A 90 -5.98 7.29 13.16
N LEU A 91 -5.91 8.61 13.35
CA LEU A 91 -6.31 9.26 14.61
C LEU A 91 -7.84 9.39 14.74
N LEU A 92 -8.59 9.22 13.65
CA LEU A 92 -10.04 9.23 13.67
C LEU A 92 -10.63 8.05 14.46
N GLN A 93 -11.87 8.22 14.92
CA GLN A 93 -12.63 7.16 15.57
C GLN A 93 -13.11 6.14 14.52
N PRO A 94 -13.26 4.86 14.89
CA PRO A 94 -13.67 3.81 13.96
C PRO A 94 -14.96 4.11 13.21
N ASP A 95 -15.98 4.65 13.87
CA ASP A 95 -17.27 4.98 13.23
C ASP A 95 -17.09 5.99 12.08
N SER A 96 -16.26 7.03 12.30
CA SER A 96 -15.96 8.01 11.25
C SER A 96 -15.18 7.39 10.09
N ILE A 97 -14.26 6.46 10.39
CA ILE A 97 -13.50 5.76 9.35
C ILE A 97 -14.43 4.87 8.53
N VAL A 98 -15.37 4.15 9.16
CA VAL A 98 -16.37 3.33 8.46
C VAL A 98 -17.15 4.15 7.43
N GLU A 99 -17.62 5.34 7.81
CA GLU A 99 -18.35 6.23 6.89
C GLU A 99 -17.49 6.68 5.70
N LEU A 100 -16.20 6.98 5.94
CA LEU A 100 -15.27 7.31 4.86
C LEU A 100 -15.04 6.13 3.92
N LEU A 101 -14.80 4.92 4.47
CA LEU A 101 -14.58 3.71 3.68
C LEU A 101 -15.79 3.36 2.80
N LYS A 102 -17.01 3.49 3.35
CA LYS A 102 -18.26 3.28 2.60
C LYS A 102 -18.45 4.33 1.50
N ALA A 103 -18.26 5.61 1.84
CA ALA A 103 -18.43 6.70 0.88
C ALA A 103 -17.45 6.62 -0.29
N SER A 104 -16.28 6.01 -0.07
CA SER A 104 -15.23 5.83 -1.08
C SER A 104 -15.24 4.44 -1.74
N ASP A 105 -16.23 3.60 -1.52
CA ASP A 105 -16.33 2.21 -2.05
C ASP A 105 -15.03 1.39 -1.92
N VAL A 106 -14.36 1.50 -0.77
CA VAL A 106 -13.08 0.83 -0.53
C VAL A 106 -13.30 -0.67 -0.37
N LYS A 107 -12.44 -1.47 -1.02
CA LYS A 107 -12.43 -2.94 -0.94
C LYS A 107 -11.29 -3.47 -0.07
N ILE A 108 -10.19 -2.74 0.03
CA ILE A 108 -8.96 -3.17 0.67
C ILE A 108 -8.52 -2.11 1.69
N LEU A 109 -8.16 -2.55 2.89
CA LEU A 109 -7.55 -1.69 3.90
C LEU A 109 -6.14 -2.22 4.23
N VAL A 110 -5.13 -1.43 3.90
CA VAL A 110 -3.74 -1.68 4.29
C VAL A 110 -3.46 -0.98 5.62
N ALA A 111 -3.08 -1.72 6.63
CA ALA A 111 -2.86 -1.17 7.97
C ALA A 111 -1.53 -1.63 8.58
N LEU A 112 -0.94 -0.77 9.41
CA LEU A 112 0.20 -1.15 10.23
C LEU A 112 -0.23 -2.24 11.23
N GLY A 113 0.51 -3.32 11.28
CA GLY A 113 0.32 -4.40 12.24
C GLY A 113 0.52 -3.98 13.70
N PRO A 114 0.44 -4.91 14.65
CA PRO A 114 0.55 -4.61 16.07
C PRO A 114 1.79 -3.76 16.39
N HIS A 115 1.57 -2.63 17.07
CA HIS A 115 2.62 -1.70 17.44
C HIS A 115 2.44 -1.24 18.90
N PRO A 116 3.52 -1.15 19.73
CA PRO A 116 3.39 -0.87 21.16
C PRO A 116 2.86 0.53 21.50
N LYS A 117 2.95 1.48 20.57
CA LYS A 117 2.56 2.89 20.78
C LYS A 117 1.39 3.34 19.91
N LEU A 118 0.90 2.51 18.97
CA LEU A 118 -0.13 2.87 18.02
C LEU A 118 -1.24 1.82 18.02
N ASP A 119 -2.48 2.26 18.07
CA ASP A 119 -3.69 1.42 18.07
C ASP A 119 -4.26 1.13 16.67
N ILE A 120 -3.45 1.35 15.62
CA ILE A 120 -3.87 1.23 14.21
C ILE A 120 -4.42 -0.16 13.94
N TRP A 121 -3.72 -1.21 14.41
CA TRP A 121 -4.13 -2.58 14.15
C TRP A 121 -5.44 -2.94 14.85
N GLN A 122 -5.60 -2.54 16.10
CA GLN A 122 -6.84 -2.75 16.86
C GLN A 122 -8.04 -2.05 16.19
N LYS A 123 -7.81 -0.86 15.62
CA LYS A 123 -8.83 -0.18 14.82
C LYS A 123 -9.13 -0.94 13.53
N ALA A 124 -8.11 -1.41 12.80
CA ALA A 124 -8.30 -2.17 11.57
C ALA A 124 -9.14 -3.43 11.79
N LEU A 125 -8.89 -4.17 12.88
CA LEU A 125 -9.71 -5.34 13.25
C LEU A 125 -11.18 -4.96 13.52
N ARG A 126 -11.42 -3.86 14.25
CA ARG A 126 -12.79 -3.35 14.47
C ARG A 126 -13.48 -2.95 13.16
N LEU A 127 -12.75 -2.31 12.25
CA LEU A 127 -13.30 -1.92 10.95
C LEU A 127 -13.70 -3.16 10.14
N ARG A 128 -12.93 -4.24 10.17
CA ARG A 128 -13.28 -5.53 9.54
C ARG A 128 -14.56 -6.11 10.14
N ASP A 129 -14.70 -6.06 11.47
CA ASP A 129 -15.93 -6.56 12.13
C ASP A 129 -17.17 -5.75 11.73
N MET A 130 -17.00 -4.43 11.48
CA MET A 130 -18.08 -3.54 11.04
C MET A 130 -18.33 -3.58 9.52
N LEU A 131 -17.35 -4.04 8.75
CA LEU A 131 -17.36 -4.13 7.28
C LEU A 131 -16.82 -5.51 6.86
N PRO A 132 -17.64 -6.57 6.90
CA PRO A 132 -17.18 -7.94 6.61
C PRO A 132 -16.61 -8.16 5.20
N GLU A 133 -16.99 -7.31 4.24
CA GLU A 133 -16.47 -7.33 2.86
C GLU A 133 -15.07 -6.72 2.71
N LEU A 134 -14.57 -6.07 3.78
CA LEU A 134 -13.27 -5.39 3.74
C LEU A 134 -12.13 -6.39 3.85
N THR A 135 -11.28 -6.45 2.83
CA THR A 135 -10.05 -7.23 2.86
C THR A 135 -8.98 -6.49 3.65
N LEU A 136 -8.46 -7.09 4.72
CA LEU A 136 -7.34 -6.54 5.48
C LEU A 136 -6.00 -7.01 4.94
N VAL A 137 -5.09 -6.05 4.73
CA VAL A 137 -3.69 -6.29 4.41
C VAL A 137 -2.84 -5.71 5.53
N ARG A 138 -1.99 -6.52 6.15
CA ARG A 138 -1.17 -6.14 7.29
C ARG A 138 0.28 -5.88 6.90
N VAL A 139 0.76 -4.69 7.23
CA VAL A 139 2.18 -4.33 7.16
C VAL A 139 2.84 -4.65 8.50
N SER A 140 3.72 -5.63 8.53
CA SER A 140 4.45 -6.07 9.72
C SER A 140 5.86 -6.50 9.38
N PRO A 141 6.76 -6.59 10.37
CA PRO A 141 8.03 -7.29 10.19
C PRO A 141 7.79 -8.74 9.73
N PRO A 142 8.66 -9.30 8.85
CA PRO A 142 8.46 -10.59 8.18
C PRO A 142 8.26 -11.80 9.10
N GLU A 143 8.65 -11.71 10.35
CA GLU A 143 8.66 -12.83 11.31
C GLU A 143 7.40 -12.92 12.18
N GLN A 144 6.46 -12.02 12.03
CA GLN A 144 5.23 -12.03 12.81
C GLN A 144 4.13 -12.81 12.10
N PRO A 145 3.60 -13.88 12.71
CA PRO A 145 2.48 -14.63 12.12
C PRO A 145 1.27 -13.73 11.92
N VAL A 146 0.54 -13.94 10.83
CA VAL A 146 -0.65 -13.17 10.45
C VAL A 146 -1.89 -13.91 10.90
N GLU A 147 -2.91 -13.19 11.33
CA GLU A 147 -4.20 -13.74 11.73
C GLU A 147 -4.94 -14.36 10.53
N ASP A 148 -5.81 -15.32 10.79
CA ASP A 148 -6.63 -15.94 9.75
C ASP A 148 -7.48 -14.89 9.01
N GLY A 149 -7.51 -15.00 7.68
CA GLY A 149 -8.26 -14.09 6.82
C GLY A 149 -7.62 -12.71 6.63
N VAL A 150 -6.38 -12.52 7.09
CA VAL A 150 -5.57 -11.32 6.85
C VAL A 150 -4.46 -11.62 5.86
N VAL A 151 -4.23 -10.72 4.91
CA VAL A 151 -3.13 -10.83 3.95
C VAL A 151 -1.86 -10.19 4.52
N ASP A 152 -0.73 -10.89 4.51
CA ASP A 152 0.56 -10.29 4.82
C ASP A 152 1.05 -9.47 3.62
N PHE A 153 1.34 -8.19 3.83
CA PHE A 153 1.77 -7.28 2.76
C PHE A 153 3.05 -7.76 2.06
N GLY A 154 4.06 -8.15 2.85
CA GLY A 154 5.34 -8.58 2.29
C GLY A 154 5.25 -9.90 1.52
N ALA A 155 4.49 -10.87 2.03
CA ALA A 155 4.23 -12.14 1.35
C ALA A 155 3.38 -11.92 0.09
N GLY A 156 2.34 -11.09 0.19
CA GLY A 156 1.48 -10.72 -0.93
C GLY A 156 2.28 -10.08 -2.08
N LEU A 157 3.18 -9.13 -1.76
CA LEU A 157 4.06 -8.54 -2.78
C LEU A 157 4.97 -9.58 -3.43
N LYS A 158 5.58 -10.48 -2.65
CA LYS A 158 6.49 -11.51 -3.18
C LYS A 158 5.82 -12.51 -4.11
N ALA A 159 4.52 -12.72 -3.96
CA ALA A 159 3.74 -13.62 -4.80
C ALA A 159 3.42 -13.02 -6.18
N GLN A 160 3.63 -11.73 -6.38
CA GLN A 160 3.26 -11.02 -7.61
C GLN A 160 4.47 -10.79 -8.54
N PRO A 161 4.25 -10.76 -9.86
CA PRO A 161 5.28 -10.35 -10.83
C PRO A 161 5.63 -8.85 -10.66
N ASP A 162 6.86 -8.48 -11.00
CA ASP A 162 7.39 -7.12 -10.85
C ASP A 162 7.78 -6.44 -12.17
N ASP A 163 7.68 -7.14 -13.27
CA ASP A 163 8.05 -6.69 -14.60
C ASP A 163 6.86 -6.29 -15.48
N TYR A 164 5.64 -6.75 -15.15
CA TYR A 164 4.42 -6.42 -15.87
C TYR A 164 3.20 -6.31 -14.92
N LEU A 165 2.12 -5.72 -15.44
CA LEU A 165 0.81 -5.66 -14.77
C LEU A 165 -0.07 -6.80 -15.29
N VAL A 166 -0.61 -7.63 -14.37
CA VAL A 166 -1.46 -8.79 -14.71
C VAL A 166 -2.82 -8.38 -15.29
N PHE A 167 -3.25 -7.15 -15.04
CA PHE A 167 -4.54 -6.59 -15.51
C PHE A 167 -4.40 -5.70 -16.77
N GLY A 168 -3.21 -5.64 -17.39
CA GLY A 168 -2.95 -4.86 -18.59
C GLY A 168 -2.44 -3.45 -18.30
N ASP A 169 -2.91 -2.46 -19.07
CA ASP A 169 -2.44 -1.08 -18.94
C ASP A 169 -2.86 -0.45 -17.61
N SER A 170 -2.00 0.40 -17.09
CA SER A 170 -2.31 1.21 -15.92
C SER A 170 -3.38 2.26 -16.23
N ARG A 171 -3.98 2.83 -15.17
CA ARG A 171 -5.03 3.85 -15.32
C ARG A 171 -4.48 5.14 -15.94
N GLY A 172 -5.31 5.82 -16.71
CA GLY A 172 -4.95 7.06 -17.37
C GLY A 172 -5.08 8.31 -16.47
N ASP A 173 -4.66 9.46 -17.01
CA ASP A 173 -4.62 10.74 -16.29
C ASP A 173 -5.99 11.22 -15.78
N ASP A 174 -7.06 10.85 -16.50
CA ASP A 174 -8.45 11.28 -16.19
C ASP A 174 -9.17 10.34 -15.22
N ASP A 175 -8.53 9.24 -14.80
CA ASP A 175 -9.09 8.32 -13.82
C ASP A 175 -8.96 8.86 -12.40
N VAL A 176 -9.89 8.49 -11.53
CA VAL A 176 -9.79 8.81 -10.09
C VAL A 176 -8.60 8.09 -9.48
N ALA A 177 -7.72 8.83 -8.82
CA ALA A 177 -6.53 8.33 -8.15
C ALA A 177 -6.78 7.94 -6.69
#